data_6b71dc587174ccb9866d4fa6e6a1d197
#
_entry.id   6b71dc587174ccb9866d4fa6e6a1d197
#
_cell.length_a   1.000
_cell.length_b   1.000
_cell.length_c   1.000
_cell.angle_alpha   90.00
_cell.angle_beta   90.00
_cell.angle_gamma   90.00
#
_symmetry.space_group_name_H-M   'P 1'
#
loop_
_entity.id
_entity.type
_entity.pdbx_description
1 polymer ?
#
loop_
_entity_poly.entity_id
_entity_poly.type
_entity_poly.pdbx_seq_one_letter_code
_entity_poly.pdbx_strand_id
1 'polypeptide(L)'
;MYKRQALASVSPAGIESSAYPLDKGINKIKISRSGLLYVMYHTDISKPKRPITVHIPVGSGTVNGYFDVTRHTDKDWKRMIGKAPHSMFDIVGRYSMMILHTEYLRAYSPDSITKSVQTWDESVKAMWKIMGFDKYPQPHNNRQLGVSVGNGVHMFATWYYCGYSIGDNGNTMKNEVIAPGVLQGNRLWGIGHEIGHCYQHPFNWRSMSESSNNFFAQLILDQVANRINGNERATDMENPCKYLLEDVVKGKPFHDINGWAKWGFAQYSFYLYFHKLGINPEFYPVLFESLRRKPLAKQQYEVSEAHLAWYERVCNVSKTDFTEDFEIFNWFVPIDYKGNQYGEYSFKMTEEMARASKARIAAKRYPKPKFRIAFLHQHGKTVNLWGKNLHGSELNGYWTKYKENARLSSSVSATRKGSMIVVRNGENAAAFCVTTNGKVVGYYDRQQFDVSSVEWNDTSRVYAIPIQVSEPYKLIYQAGKS
;
A
#
# COMPACT_ATOMS: atom_id res chain seq x y z
N MET A 1 -29.02 -20.29 -5.23
CA MET A 1 -27.60 -19.96 -5.56
C MET A 1 -27.36 -20.39 -6.99
N TYR A 2 -27.29 -19.42 -7.90
CA TYR A 2 -27.17 -19.69 -9.34
C TYR A 2 -25.71 -20.00 -9.66
N LYS A 3 -25.45 -21.20 -10.18
CA LYS A 3 -24.22 -21.50 -10.88
C LYS A 3 -24.24 -20.73 -12.20
N ARG A 4 -23.47 -19.67 -12.32
CA ARG A 4 -23.34 -18.94 -13.58
C ARG A 4 -22.20 -19.59 -14.36
N GLN A 5 -22.53 -20.20 -15.46
CA GLN A 5 -21.63 -20.57 -16.53
C GLN A 5 -21.76 -19.49 -17.59
N ALA A 6 -20.66 -18.97 -18.08
CA ALA A 6 -20.67 -17.95 -19.09
C ALA A 6 -19.44 -18.09 -19.99
N LEU A 7 -19.57 -17.62 -21.23
CA LEU A 7 -18.46 -17.38 -22.12
C LEU A 7 -18.08 -15.92 -22.05
N ALA A 8 -16.83 -15.61 -21.75
CA ALA A 8 -16.29 -14.26 -21.77
C ALA A 8 -15.29 -14.08 -22.92
N SER A 9 -15.24 -12.90 -23.49
CA SER A 9 -14.31 -12.54 -24.56
C SER A 9 -13.26 -11.57 -24.07
N VAL A 10 -12.01 -11.77 -24.47
CA VAL A 10 -10.90 -10.86 -24.26
C VAL A 10 -10.31 -10.49 -25.60
N SER A 11 -10.27 -9.21 -25.90
CA SER A 11 -9.71 -8.64 -27.12
C SER A 11 -8.60 -7.63 -26.80
N PRO A 12 -7.84 -7.15 -27.80
CA PRO A 12 -6.88 -6.06 -27.59
C PRO A 12 -7.47 -4.77 -27.02
N ALA A 13 -8.79 -4.60 -27.09
CA ALA A 13 -9.49 -3.47 -26.47
C ALA A 13 -9.80 -3.67 -24.98
N GLY A 14 -9.51 -4.84 -24.41
CA GLY A 14 -9.75 -5.19 -23.02
C GLY A 14 -10.72 -6.36 -22.84
N ILE A 15 -11.23 -6.52 -21.63
CA ILE A 15 -12.21 -7.56 -21.31
C ILE A 15 -13.60 -7.03 -21.67
N GLU A 16 -14.30 -7.74 -22.52
CA GLU A 16 -15.70 -7.44 -22.80
C GLU A 16 -16.56 -7.90 -21.62
N SER A 17 -17.48 -7.04 -21.20
CA SER A 17 -18.45 -7.33 -20.14
C SER A 17 -19.56 -8.28 -20.57
N SER A 18 -19.64 -8.62 -21.85
CA SER A 18 -20.68 -9.51 -22.39
C SER A 18 -20.35 -10.96 -22.06
N ALA A 19 -21.01 -11.47 -21.04
CA ALA A 19 -20.97 -12.88 -20.72
C ALA A 19 -22.19 -13.58 -21.35
N TYR A 20 -21.94 -14.60 -22.16
CA TYR A 20 -23.00 -15.41 -22.74
C TYR A 20 -23.35 -16.56 -21.79
N PRO A 21 -24.58 -16.62 -21.25
CA PRO A 21 -24.98 -17.73 -20.39
C PRO A 21 -24.84 -19.07 -21.12
N LEU A 22 -24.38 -20.08 -20.39
CA LEU A 22 -24.29 -21.44 -20.91
C LEU A 22 -25.26 -22.35 -20.14
N ASP A 23 -26.09 -23.08 -20.87
CA ASP A 23 -26.97 -24.10 -20.35
C ASP A 23 -26.35 -25.51 -20.54
N LYS A 24 -26.92 -26.48 -19.84
CA LYS A 24 -26.57 -27.89 -20.06
C LYS A 24 -27.04 -28.33 -21.46
N GLY A 25 -26.13 -28.89 -22.25
CA GLY A 25 -26.41 -29.34 -23.61
C GLY A 25 -25.77 -28.46 -24.67
N ILE A 26 -26.37 -28.36 -25.85
CA ILE A 26 -25.82 -27.65 -26.99
C ILE A 26 -26.11 -26.15 -26.85
N ASN A 27 -25.05 -25.34 -26.86
CA ASN A 27 -25.14 -23.89 -26.89
C ASN A 27 -24.64 -23.36 -28.23
N LYS A 28 -25.47 -22.66 -28.99
CA LYS A 28 -25.09 -21.94 -30.21
C LYS A 28 -24.93 -20.47 -29.91
N ILE A 29 -23.70 -19.99 -29.92
CA ILE A 29 -23.38 -18.61 -29.53
C ILE A 29 -22.74 -17.92 -30.74
N LYS A 30 -23.36 -16.80 -31.16
CA LYS A 30 -22.79 -15.96 -32.22
C LYS A 30 -21.75 -15.01 -31.55
N ILE A 31 -20.49 -15.20 -31.86
CA ILE A 31 -19.40 -14.34 -31.43
C ILE A 31 -19.30 -13.16 -32.39
N SER A 32 -19.45 -11.96 -31.89
CA SER A 32 -19.49 -10.74 -32.72
C SER A 32 -18.10 -10.14 -32.97
N ARG A 33 -17.09 -10.52 -32.20
CA ARG A 33 -15.72 -9.99 -32.32
C ARG A 33 -14.69 -11.09 -32.20
N SER A 34 -13.56 -10.91 -32.90
CA SER A 34 -12.38 -11.76 -32.69
C SER A 34 -11.79 -11.55 -31.31
N GLY A 35 -11.42 -12.63 -30.62
CA GLY A 35 -10.83 -12.58 -29.28
C GLY A 35 -10.60 -13.98 -28.70
N LEU A 36 -9.98 -14.03 -27.54
CA LEU A 36 -9.89 -15.24 -26.74
C LEU A 36 -11.23 -15.50 -26.03
N LEU A 37 -11.68 -16.75 -26.04
CA LEU A 37 -12.94 -17.15 -25.43
C LEU A 37 -12.68 -18.04 -24.23
N TYR A 38 -13.32 -17.69 -23.11
CA TYR A 38 -13.16 -18.37 -21.84
C TYR A 38 -14.49 -18.96 -21.36
N VAL A 39 -14.47 -20.22 -20.97
CA VAL A 39 -15.58 -20.81 -20.24
C VAL A 39 -15.41 -20.49 -18.76
N MET A 40 -16.28 -19.65 -18.25
CA MET A 40 -16.29 -19.24 -16.83
C MET A 40 -17.21 -20.16 -16.05
N TYR A 41 -16.70 -20.71 -14.95
CA TYR A 41 -17.46 -21.56 -14.03
C TYR A 41 -17.29 -21.10 -12.60
N HIS A 42 -18.32 -20.50 -12.03
CA HIS A 42 -18.31 -19.99 -10.67
C HIS A 42 -18.99 -20.96 -9.72
N THR A 43 -18.31 -21.35 -8.66
CA THR A 43 -18.87 -22.18 -7.59
C THR A 43 -18.61 -21.52 -6.24
N ASP A 44 -19.41 -21.89 -5.25
CA ASP A 44 -19.16 -21.56 -3.87
C ASP A 44 -17.87 -22.25 -3.39
N ILE A 45 -16.96 -21.48 -2.81
CA ILE A 45 -15.66 -21.98 -2.32
C ILE A 45 -15.82 -23.06 -1.22
N SER A 46 -16.89 -22.98 -0.45
CA SER A 46 -17.20 -23.93 0.64
C SER A 46 -17.83 -25.25 0.16
N LYS A 47 -18.18 -25.34 -1.12
CA LYS A 47 -18.86 -26.52 -1.67
C LYS A 47 -17.93 -27.41 -2.48
N PRO A 48 -18.18 -28.74 -2.51
CA PRO A 48 -17.43 -29.65 -3.37
C PRO A 48 -17.47 -29.17 -4.83
N LYS A 49 -16.31 -29.11 -5.46
CA LYS A 49 -16.19 -28.77 -6.87
C LYS A 49 -16.63 -29.96 -7.71
N ARG A 50 -17.65 -29.78 -8.54
CA ARG A 50 -18.02 -30.75 -9.57
C ARG A 50 -17.43 -30.32 -10.88
N PRO A 51 -16.59 -31.12 -11.54
CA PRO A 51 -16.05 -30.77 -12.84
C PRO A 51 -17.19 -30.64 -13.87
N ILE A 52 -16.98 -29.72 -14.80
CA ILE A 52 -17.83 -29.62 -16.00
C ILE A 52 -17.00 -30.08 -17.21
N THR A 53 -17.64 -30.75 -18.12
CA THR A 53 -17.03 -31.12 -19.42
C THR A 53 -17.60 -30.20 -20.47
N VAL A 54 -16.70 -29.57 -21.24
CA VAL A 54 -17.06 -28.71 -22.37
C VAL A 54 -16.48 -29.33 -23.64
N HIS A 55 -17.32 -29.59 -24.61
CA HIS A 55 -16.92 -30.05 -25.91
C HIS A 55 -17.07 -28.89 -26.92
N ILE A 56 -15.97 -28.52 -27.58
CA ILE A 56 -15.95 -27.50 -28.61
C ILE A 56 -15.76 -28.24 -29.95
N PRO A 57 -16.77 -28.22 -30.85
CA PRO A 57 -16.66 -28.92 -32.14
C PRO A 57 -15.53 -28.39 -33.01
N VAL A 58 -14.93 -29.25 -33.78
CA VAL A 58 -13.93 -28.87 -34.79
C VAL A 58 -14.52 -27.81 -35.71
N GLY A 59 -13.73 -26.77 -36.03
CA GLY A 59 -14.18 -25.63 -36.85
C GLY A 59 -14.92 -24.53 -36.10
N SER A 60 -15.23 -24.72 -34.80
CA SER A 60 -15.84 -23.67 -33.98
C SER A 60 -14.86 -22.62 -33.44
N GLY A 61 -13.56 -22.87 -33.58
CA GLY A 61 -12.50 -21.95 -33.13
C GLY A 61 -11.11 -22.55 -33.31
N THR A 62 -10.08 -21.75 -33.09
CA THR A 62 -8.67 -22.16 -33.15
C THR A 62 -8.10 -22.21 -31.73
N VAL A 63 -7.35 -23.25 -31.41
CA VAL A 63 -6.65 -23.35 -30.12
C VAL A 63 -5.45 -22.40 -30.13
N ASN A 64 -5.46 -21.42 -29.23
CA ASN A 64 -4.35 -20.47 -29.10
C ASN A 64 -3.19 -21.04 -28.26
N GLY A 65 -3.50 -21.93 -27.33
CA GLY A 65 -2.58 -22.35 -26.30
C GLY A 65 -2.51 -21.37 -25.13
N TYR A 66 -1.81 -21.76 -24.09
CA TYR A 66 -1.51 -20.95 -22.90
C TYR A 66 -0.26 -21.49 -22.22
N PHE A 67 0.44 -20.62 -21.51
CA PHE A 67 1.57 -21.03 -20.67
C PHE A 67 1.11 -21.16 -19.22
N ASP A 68 1.45 -22.26 -18.58
CA ASP A 68 1.17 -22.53 -17.15
C ASP A 68 2.47 -22.92 -16.46
N VAL A 69 2.93 -22.07 -15.52
CA VAL A 69 4.21 -22.26 -14.82
C VAL A 69 4.29 -23.59 -14.03
N THR A 70 3.15 -24.22 -13.75
CA THR A 70 3.10 -25.51 -13.05
C THR A 70 3.24 -26.71 -13.97
N ARG A 71 3.17 -26.50 -15.30
CA ARG A 71 3.14 -27.56 -16.33
C ARG A 71 4.21 -27.40 -17.39
N HIS A 72 4.66 -26.16 -17.62
CA HIS A 72 5.51 -25.83 -18.75
C HIS A 72 6.83 -25.21 -18.27
N THR A 73 7.84 -25.33 -19.10
CA THR A 73 9.19 -24.79 -18.92
C THR A 73 9.44 -23.64 -19.89
N ASP A 74 10.56 -22.92 -19.72
CA ASP A 74 10.96 -21.89 -20.69
C ASP A 74 11.23 -22.45 -22.09
N LYS A 75 11.59 -23.73 -22.21
CA LYS A 75 11.68 -24.40 -23.53
C LYS A 75 10.30 -24.52 -24.19
N ASP A 76 9.28 -24.84 -23.40
CA ASP A 76 7.90 -24.87 -23.88
C ASP A 76 7.41 -23.46 -24.20
N TRP A 77 7.74 -22.46 -23.38
CA TRP A 77 7.42 -21.06 -23.61
C TRP A 77 7.87 -20.59 -24.98
N LYS A 78 9.13 -20.75 -25.33
CA LYS A 78 9.68 -20.34 -26.62
C LYS A 78 8.90 -20.95 -27.79
N ARG A 79 8.57 -22.23 -27.70
CA ARG A 79 7.79 -22.94 -28.71
C ARG A 79 6.35 -22.42 -28.80
N MET A 80 5.70 -22.19 -27.64
CA MET A 80 4.30 -21.78 -27.57
C MET A 80 4.11 -20.37 -28.09
N ILE A 81 4.90 -19.40 -27.60
CA ILE A 81 4.77 -18.01 -28.02
C ILE A 81 5.12 -17.81 -29.49
N GLY A 82 6.08 -18.57 -30.00
CA GLY A 82 6.44 -18.56 -31.44
C GLY A 82 5.30 -19.03 -32.36
N LYS A 83 4.46 -19.95 -31.85
CA LYS A 83 3.35 -20.56 -32.63
C LYS A 83 1.96 -20.00 -32.33
N ALA A 84 1.83 -19.09 -31.34
CA ALA A 84 0.53 -18.54 -30.94
C ALA A 84 -0.12 -17.80 -32.13
N PRO A 85 -1.34 -18.19 -32.57
CA PRO A 85 -2.00 -17.59 -33.73
C PRO A 85 -2.71 -16.28 -33.43
N HIS A 86 -3.07 -16.03 -32.13
CA HIS A 86 -3.83 -14.87 -31.74
C HIS A 86 -2.92 -13.74 -31.22
N SER A 87 -3.40 -12.50 -31.32
CA SER A 87 -2.69 -11.30 -30.82
C SER A 87 -2.57 -11.20 -29.32
N MET A 88 -3.31 -12.02 -28.56
CA MET A 88 -3.27 -12.12 -27.10
C MET A 88 -2.86 -13.52 -26.68
N PHE A 89 -2.14 -13.65 -25.57
CA PHE A 89 -1.69 -14.93 -25.04
C PHE A 89 -1.81 -14.99 -23.52
N ASP A 90 -2.25 -16.15 -23.02
CA ASP A 90 -2.45 -16.40 -21.60
C ASP A 90 -1.18 -16.92 -20.92
N ILE A 91 -0.86 -16.32 -19.81
CA ILE A 91 0.23 -16.73 -18.93
C ILE A 91 -0.35 -16.97 -17.55
N VAL A 92 -0.26 -18.20 -17.08
CA VAL A 92 -0.89 -18.66 -15.83
C VAL A 92 0.18 -18.97 -14.79
N GLY A 93 0.24 -18.16 -13.74
CA GLY A 93 1.01 -18.39 -12.53
C GLY A 93 0.20 -19.16 -11.47
N ARG A 94 0.75 -19.30 -10.30
CA ARG A 94 0.05 -19.89 -9.14
C ARG A 94 -0.95 -18.92 -8.52
N TYR A 95 -0.58 -17.63 -8.43
CA TYR A 95 -1.36 -16.56 -7.80
C TYR A 95 -1.78 -15.49 -8.80
N SER A 96 -1.15 -15.43 -9.96
CA SER A 96 -1.38 -14.45 -11.02
C SER A 96 -1.84 -15.12 -12.32
N MET A 97 -2.54 -14.35 -13.15
CA MET A 97 -2.87 -14.70 -14.53
C MET A 97 -2.72 -13.43 -15.37
N MET A 98 -1.96 -13.52 -16.44
CA MET A 98 -1.73 -12.41 -17.35
C MET A 98 -2.22 -12.76 -18.74
N ILE A 99 -2.94 -11.82 -19.38
CA ILE A 99 -3.38 -11.92 -20.79
C ILE A 99 -2.74 -10.76 -21.53
N LEU A 100 -1.66 -11.04 -22.24
CA LEU A 100 -0.81 -10.00 -22.80
C LEU A 100 -0.70 -10.12 -24.32
N HIS A 101 -0.39 -9.01 -24.99
CA HIS A 101 -0.18 -8.98 -26.42
C HIS A 101 1.01 -9.85 -26.84
N THR A 102 0.76 -10.76 -27.76
CA THR A 102 1.72 -11.75 -28.26
C THR A 102 2.96 -11.11 -28.88
N GLU A 103 2.80 -9.99 -29.56
CA GLU A 103 3.93 -9.25 -30.16
C GLU A 103 4.94 -8.75 -29.12
N TYR A 104 4.46 -8.18 -27.99
CA TYR A 104 5.33 -7.71 -26.90
C TYR A 104 5.95 -8.88 -26.15
N LEU A 105 5.22 -9.97 -25.97
CA LEU A 105 5.76 -11.19 -25.39
C LEU A 105 6.89 -11.76 -26.25
N ARG A 106 6.75 -11.77 -27.56
CA ARG A 106 7.80 -12.18 -28.50
C ARG A 106 9.00 -11.25 -28.47
N ALA A 107 8.76 -9.95 -28.36
CA ALA A 107 9.83 -8.96 -28.35
C ALA A 107 10.63 -8.93 -27.05
N TYR A 108 9.97 -9.12 -25.90
CA TYR A 108 10.57 -8.84 -24.58
C TYR A 108 10.81 -10.06 -23.70
N SER A 109 10.23 -11.21 -24.05
CA SER A 109 10.46 -12.47 -23.33
C SER A 109 10.60 -13.67 -24.28
N PRO A 110 11.43 -13.60 -25.33
CA PRO A 110 11.44 -14.61 -26.37
C PRO A 110 11.88 -16.00 -25.89
N ASP A 111 12.76 -16.06 -24.91
CA ASP A 111 13.36 -17.30 -24.40
C ASP A 111 12.86 -17.72 -23.01
N SER A 112 12.34 -16.78 -22.20
CA SER A 112 11.92 -17.04 -20.84
C SER A 112 10.79 -16.11 -20.40
N ILE A 113 9.80 -16.67 -19.70
CA ILE A 113 8.74 -15.93 -19.00
C ILE A 113 8.66 -16.35 -17.51
N THR A 114 9.28 -17.47 -17.15
CA THR A 114 9.13 -18.08 -15.82
C THR A 114 9.52 -17.12 -14.71
N LYS A 115 10.61 -16.36 -14.89
CA LYS A 115 11.06 -15.39 -13.88
C LYS A 115 10.07 -14.24 -13.66
N SER A 116 9.45 -13.75 -14.74
CA SER A 116 8.39 -12.73 -14.65
C SER A 116 7.17 -13.26 -13.90
N VAL A 117 6.72 -14.47 -14.25
CA VAL A 117 5.60 -15.14 -13.57
C VAL A 117 5.89 -15.33 -12.08
N GLN A 118 7.12 -15.75 -11.75
CA GLN A 118 7.53 -15.89 -10.36
C GLN A 118 7.45 -14.55 -9.61
N THR A 119 7.91 -13.47 -10.21
CA THR A 119 7.86 -12.13 -9.58
C THR A 119 6.41 -11.66 -9.38
N TRP A 120 5.52 -11.87 -10.35
CA TRP A 120 4.09 -11.57 -10.20
C TRP A 120 3.44 -12.41 -9.10
N ASP A 121 3.71 -13.71 -9.07
CA ASP A 121 3.19 -14.62 -8.06
C ASP A 121 3.67 -14.25 -6.65
N GLU A 122 4.94 -13.90 -6.50
CA GLU A 122 5.51 -13.47 -5.23
C GLU A 122 4.90 -12.15 -4.76
N SER A 123 4.60 -11.23 -5.67
CA SER A 123 3.94 -9.96 -5.37
C SER A 123 2.53 -10.18 -4.82
N VAL A 124 1.73 -10.99 -5.50
CA VAL A 124 0.36 -11.33 -5.04
C VAL A 124 0.41 -12.11 -3.73
N LYS A 125 1.34 -13.06 -3.61
CA LYS A 125 1.50 -13.86 -2.39
C LYS A 125 1.90 -13.00 -1.18
N ALA A 126 2.75 -11.99 -1.36
CA ALA A 126 3.11 -11.05 -0.30
C ALA A 126 1.88 -10.28 0.20
N MET A 127 1.03 -9.81 -0.71
CA MET A 127 -0.23 -9.15 -0.36
C MET A 127 -1.18 -10.09 0.39
N TRP A 128 -1.35 -11.32 -0.10
CA TRP A 128 -2.22 -12.30 0.56
C TRP A 128 -1.74 -12.65 1.96
N LYS A 129 -0.43 -12.76 2.14
CA LYS A 129 0.16 -13.04 3.45
C LYS A 129 -0.09 -11.91 4.45
N ILE A 130 0.16 -10.65 4.06
CA ILE A 130 -0.09 -9.51 4.97
C ILE A 130 -1.58 -9.36 5.28
N MET A 131 -2.46 -9.75 4.35
CA MET A 131 -3.91 -9.79 4.57
C MET A 131 -4.38 -11.00 5.39
N GLY A 132 -3.50 -11.92 5.74
CA GLY A 132 -3.81 -13.09 6.57
C GLY A 132 -4.57 -14.20 5.84
N PHE A 133 -4.44 -14.30 4.49
CA PHE A 133 -5.12 -15.36 3.73
C PHE A 133 -4.52 -16.75 3.94
N ASP A 134 -3.36 -16.84 4.56
CA ASP A 134 -2.76 -18.07 5.03
C ASP A 134 -3.28 -18.53 6.41
N LYS A 135 -3.97 -17.65 7.15
CA LYS A 135 -4.45 -17.87 8.53
C LYS A 135 -5.97 -17.88 8.65
N TYR A 136 -6.63 -17.12 7.81
CA TYR A 136 -8.08 -16.93 7.82
C TYR A 136 -8.71 -17.45 6.53
N PRO A 137 -10.02 -17.79 6.55
CA PRO A 137 -10.70 -18.21 5.34
C PRO A 137 -10.54 -17.17 4.22
N GLN A 138 -10.05 -17.63 3.08
CA GLN A 138 -9.88 -16.77 1.92
C GLN A 138 -11.24 -16.36 1.34
N PRO A 139 -11.41 -15.11 0.91
CA PRO A 139 -12.65 -14.67 0.29
C PRO A 139 -12.86 -15.28 -1.10
N HIS A 140 -11.77 -15.69 -1.78
CA HIS A 140 -11.77 -16.30 -3.11
C HIS A 140 -10.48 -17.09 -3.36
N ASN A 141 -10.51 -17.95 -4.37
CA ASN A 141 -9.35 -18.69 -4.90
C ASN A 141 -8.94 -18.19 -6.29
N ASN A 142 -9.42 -17.02 -6.70
CA ASN A 142 -9.11 -16.47 -8.03
C ASN A 142 -7.68 -15.93 -8.04
N ARG A 143 -7.00 -16.13 -9.16
CA ARG A 143 -5.74 -15.48 -9.44
C ARG A 143 -5.95 -13.99 -9.68
N GLN A 144 -4.95 -13.18 -9.36
CA GLN A 144 -4.92 -11.77 -9.77
C GLN A 144 -4.78 -11.70 -11.29
N LEU A 145 -5.73 -11.04 -11.93
CA LEU A 145 -5.75 -10.91 -13.39
C LEU A 145 -5.11 -9.59 -13.82
N GLY A 146 -4.20 -9.68 -14.78
CA GLY A 146 -3.62 -8.55 -15.50
C GLY A 146 -3.87 -8.68 -17.00
N VAL A 147 -4.19 -7.58 -17.69
CA VAL A 147 -4.50 -7.57 -19.10
C VAL A 147 -3.80 -6.41 -19.79
N SER A 148 -3.13 -6.63 -20.90
CA SER A 148 -2.63 -5.53 -21.72
C SER A 148 -3.73 -4.94 -22.58
N VAL A 149 -3.82 -3.60 -22.63
CA VAL A 149 -4.91 -2.86 -23.27
C VAL A 149 -4.42 -1.66 -24.07
N GLY A 150 -5.12 -1.33 -25.15
CA GLY A 150 -4.78 -0.23 -26.05
C GLY A 150 -5.49 1.10 -25.75
N ASN A 151 -5.82 1.42 -24.49
CA ASN A 151 -6.66 2.56 -24.15
C ASN A 151 -5.90 3.87 -23.87
N GLY A 152 -4.56 3.90 -24.00
CA GLY A 152 -3.75 5.08 -23.79
C GLY A 152 -3.51 5.49 -22.32
N VAL A 153 -4.12 4.81 -21.35
CA VAL A 153 -3.84 4.98 -19.92
C VAL A 153 -2.65 4.10 -19.55
N HIS A 154 -1.66 4.65 -18.86
CA HIS A 154 -0.41 3.93 -18.51
C HIS A 154 -0.70 2.60 -17.80
N MET A 155 -1.37 2.66 -16.66
CA MET A 155 -1.89 1.53 -15.90
C MET A 155 -3.21 1.91 -15.24
N PHE A 156 -4.04 0.93 -14.94
CA PHE A 156 -5.28 1.12 -14.16
C PHE A 156 -5.73 -0.18 -13.53
N ALA A 157 -6.56 -0.08 -12.51
CA ALA A 157 -7.26 -1.22 -11.94
C ALA A 157 -8.77 -1.07 -12.07
N THR A 158 -9.42 -2.21 -12.20
CA THR A 158 -10.85 -2.37 -12.03
C THR A 158 -11.14 -3.20 -10.77
N TRP A 159 -12.40 -3.56 -10.54
CA TRP A 159 -12.77 -4.41 -9.42
C TRP A 159 -12.16 -5.83 -9.45
N TYR A 160 -11.63 -6.29 -10.58
CA TYR A 160 -11.22 -7.68 -10.77
C TYR A 160 -10.00 -7.88 -11.68
N TYR A 161 -9.49 -6.84 -12.32
CA TYR A 161 -8.24 -6.92 -13.09
C TYR A 161 -7.48 -5.61 -13.13
N CYS A 162 -6.20 -5.71 -13.44
CA CYS A 162 -5.33 -4.57 -13.73
C CYS A 162 -5.11 -4.47 -15.24
N GLY A 163 -5.20 -3.26 -15.79
CA GLY A 163 -4.91 -2.96 -17.19
C GLY A 163 -3.52 -2.35 -17.34
N TYR A 164 -2.77 -2.79 -18.35
CA TYR A 164 -1.43 -2.31 -18.68
C TYR A 164 -1.38 -1.82 -20.12
N SER A 165 -1.00 -0.56 -20.33
CA SER A 165 -1.02 0.08 -21.65
C SER A 165 -0.02 -0.52 -22.63
N ILE A 166 -0.46 -0.59 -23.89
CA ILE A 166 0.43 -0.76 -25.06
C ILE A 166 0.54 0.52 -25.88
N GLY A 167 -0.23 1.58 -25.52
CA GLY A 167 -0.33 2.83 -26.28
C GLY A 167 0.90 3.75 -26.19
N ASP A 168 1.85 3.46 -25.29
CA ASP A 168 3.10 4.17 -25.08
C ASP A 168 4.29 3.53 -25.87
N ASN A 169 4.02 3.01 -27.04
CA ASN A 169 4.96 2.23 -27.85
C ASN A 169 5.48 0.97 -27.12
N GLY A 170 4.67 0.41 -26.20
CA GLY A 170 5.01 -0.78 -25.44
C GLY A 170 6.03 -0.56 -24.32
N ASN A 171 6.32 0.69 -23.93
CA ASN A 171 7.28 0.97 -22.86
C ASN A 171 6.83 0.41 -21.52
N THR A 172 5.54 0.54 -21.19
CA THR A 172 4.96 -0.10 -20.00
C THR A 172 5.18 -1.60 -20.02
N MET A 173 4.87 -2.24 -21.14
CA MET A 173 5.03 -3.68 -21.31
C MET A 173 6.48 -4.12 -21.16
N LYS A 174 7.41 -3.43 -21.87
CA LYS A 174 8.84 -3.71 -21.83
C LYS A 174 9.44 -3.48 -20.44
N ASN A 175 9.17 -2.32 -19.87
CA ASN A 175 9.92 -1.83 -18.72
C ASN A 175 9.33 -2.25 -17.38
N GLU A 176 8.03 -2.59 -17.30
CA GLU A 176 7.34 -2.82 -16.04
C GLU A 176 6.62 -4.16 -15.94
N VAL A 177 6.21 -4.77 -17.07
CA VAL A 177 5.31 -5.94 -17.02
C VAL A 177 5.98 -7.24 -17.47
N ILE A 178 6.71 -7.28 -18.58
CA ILE A 178 7.08 -8.53 -19.26
C ILE A 178 8.50 -9.00 -18.96
N ALA A 179 9.50 -8.16 -19.21
CA ALA A 179 10.87 -8.64 -19.28
C ALA A 179 11.40 -9.08 -17.91
N PRO A 180 11.95 -10.30 -17.77
CA PRO A 180 12.41 -10.84 -16.50
C PRO A 180 13.45 -9.97 -15.78
N GLY A 181 14.26 -9.23 -16.54
CA GLY A 181 15.27 -8.32 -16.01
C GLY A 181 14.74 -6.96 -15.58
N VAL A 182 13.55 -6.55 -16.01
CA VAL A 182 12.98 -5.23 -15.70
C VAL A 182 11.98 -5.24 -14.55
N LEU A 183 11.50 -6.40 -14.14
CA LEU A 183 10.72 -6.58 -12.92
C LEU A 183 11.63 -6.45 -11.68
N GLN A 184 12.38 -5.35 -11.61
CA GLN A 184 13.39 -5.09 -10.60
C GLN A 184 13.23 -3.69 -10.02
N GLY A 185 13.64 -3.52 -8.78
CA GLY A 185 13.65 -2.22 -8.12
C GLY A 185 12.28 -1.55 -8.11
N ASN A 186 12.28 -0.24 -8.34
CA ASN A 186 11.08 0.60 -8.27
C ASN A 186 10.05 0.32 -9.37
N ARG A 187 10.38 -0.44 -10.40
CA ARG A 187 9.47 -0.75 -11.51
C ARG A 187 8.29 -1.62 -11.07
N LEU A 188 8.42 -2.34 -9.98
CA LEU A 188 7.29 -3.05 -9.36
C LEU A 188 6.28 -2.13 -8.67
N TRP A 189 6.58 -0.84 -8.51
CA TRP A 189 5.65 0.10 -7.90
C TRP A 189 4.32 0.18 -8.64
N GLY A 190 4.34 0.44 -9.95
CA GLY A 190 3.13 0.56 -10.77
C GLY A 190 2.26 -0.69 -10.69
N ILE A 191 2.85 -1.85 -10.89
CA ILE A 191 2.15 -3.14 -10.74
C ILE A 191 1.58 -3.30 -9.32
N GLY A 192 2.37 -3.00 -8.30
CA GLY A 192 1.94 -3.08 -6.91
C GLY A 192 0.82 -2.10 -6.55
N HIS A 193 0.86 -0.89 -7.12
CA HIS A 193 -0.16 0.12 -6.99
C HIS A 193 -1.50 -0.36 -7.58
N GLU A 194 -1.49 -0.87 -8.81
CA GLU A 194 -2.72 -1.34 -9.47
C GLU A 194 -3.28 -2.61 -8.81
N ILE A 195 -2.45 -3.58 -8.48
CA ILE A 195 -2.91 -4.74 -7.70
C ILE A 195 -3.44 -4.28 -6.33
N GLY A 196 -2.80 -3.28 -5.73
CA GLY A 196 -3.24 -2.66 -4.47
C GLY A 196 -4.68 -2.16 -4.53
N HIS A 197 -5.11 -1.57 -5.63
CA HIS A 197 -6.51 -1.18 -5.83
C HIS A 197 -7.49 -2.35 -5.71
N CYS A 198 -7.10 -3.54 -6.18
CA CYS A 198 -7.93 -4.74 -6.05
C CYS A 198 -8.06 -5.23 -4.60
N TYR A 199 -7.12 -4.89 -3.73
CA TYR A 199 -7.06 -5.38 -2.34
C TYR A 199 -7.31 -4.32 -1.26
N GLN A 200 -7.24 -3.03 -1.57
CA GLN A 200 -7.39 -1.96 -0.58
C GLN A 200 -8.80 -1.82 -0.01
N HIS A 201 -9.81 -2.38 -0.67
CA HIS A 201 -11.22 -2.15 -0.35
C HIS A 201 -11.56 -2.23 1.15
N PRO A 202 -11.04 -3.18 1.96
CA PRO A 202 -11.41 -3.28 3.35
C PRO A 202 -10.99 -2.09 4.23
N PHE A 203 -9.96 -1.34 3.82
CA PHE A 203 -9.40 -0.22 4.59
C PHE A 203 -9.27 1.08 3.77
N ASN A 204 -10.03 1.16 2.70
CA ASN A 204 -10.11 2.34 1.85
C ASN A 204 -11.39 3.14 2.14
N TRP A 205 -11.30 4.44 1.93
CA TRP A 205 -12.43 5.36 1.82
C TRP A 205 -12.12 6.39 0.74
N ARG A 206 -13.13 7.12 0.25
CA ARG A 206 -12.92 8.22 -0.69
C ARG A 206 -11.85 9.16 -0.12
N SER A 207 -11.15 9.91 -0.86
CA SER A 207 -9.98 10.68 -0.46
C SER A 207 -8.68 9.89 -0.19
N MET A 208 -8.77 8.58 0.03
CA MET A 208 -7.62 7.70 0.25
C MET A 208 -7.42 6.67 -0.86
N SER A 209 -8.25 6.68 -1.91
CA SER A 209 -8.23 5.65 -2.95
C SER A 209 -6.87 5.55 -3.67
N GLU A 210 -6.21 6.70 -3.94
CA GLU A 210 -4.86 6.74 -4.52
C GLU A 210 -3.75 6.77 -3.47
N SER A 211 -4.09 6.55 -2.20
CA SER A 211 -3.14 6.54 -1.09
C SER A 211 -3.06 5.16 -0.45
N SER A 212 -4.19 4.53 -0.14
CA SER A 212 -4.21 3.25 0.57
C SER A 212 -3.66 2.08 -0.26
N ASN A 213 -3.80 2.10 -1.58
CA ASN A 213 -3.19 1.13 -2.48
C ASN A 213 -1.65 1.19 -2.48
N ASN A 214 -1.06 2.36 -2.18
CA ASN A 214 0.38 2.52 -2.08
C ASN A 214 1.01 1.74 -0.92
N PHE A 215 0.22 1.38 0.10
CA PHE A 215 0.64 0.43 1.12
C PHE A 215 1.11 -0.89 0.50
N PHE A 216 0.33 -1.44 -0.44
CA PHE A 216 0.68 -2.69 -1.12
C PHE A 216 1.85 -2.51 -2.10
N ALA A 217 1.90 -1.37 -2.81
CA ALA A 217 3.04 -1.05 -3.67
C ALA A 217 4.35 -1.05 -2.87
N GLN A 218 4.38 -0.35 -1.73
CA GLN A 218 5.55 -0.31 -0.85
C GLN A 218 5.88 -1.67 -0.24
N LEU A 219 4.87 -2.45 0.13
CA LEU A 219 5.04 -3.82 0.63
C LEU A 219 5.75 -4.71 -0.41
N ILE A 220 5.36 -4.62 -1.68
CA ILE A 220 6.00 -5.38 -2.77
C ILE A 220 7.43 -4.90 -2.97
N LEU A 221 7.69 -3.60 -2.97
CA LEU A 221 9.05 -3.10 -3.08
C LEU A 221 9.92 -3.61 -1.93
N ASP A 222 9.38 -3.62 -0.72
CA ASP A 222 10.11 -4.11 0.46
C ASP A 222 10.36 -5.62 0.42
N GLN A 223 9.35 -6.42 0.11
CA GLN A 223 9.42 -7.88 0.25
C GLN A 223 9.88 -8.60 -1.02
N VAL A 224 9.65 -8.03 -2.20
CA VAL A 224 9.96 -8.67 -3.49
C VAL A 224 11.09 -7.94 -4.19
N ALA A 225 10.97 -6.67 -4.46
CA ALA A 225 11.97 -5.90 -5.20
C ALA A 225 13.32 -5.82 -4.48
N ASN A 226 13.32 -5.65 -3.16
CA ASN A 226 14.55 -5.57 -2.37
C ASN A 226 15.39 -6.85 -2.38
N ARG A 227 14.82 -8.00 -2.73
CA ARG A 227 15.55 -9.27 -2.89
C ARG A 227 16.22 -9.37 -4.26
N ILE A 228 15.70 -8.65 -5.25
CA ILE A 228 16.17 -8.74 -6.65
C ILE A 228 17.20 -7.65 -6.89
N ASN A 229 16.83 -6.40 -6.70
CA ASN A 229 17.71 -5.22 -6.80
C ASN A 229 17.19 -4.11 -5.89
N GLY A 230 17.98 -3.07 -5.65
CA GLY A 230 17.61 -1.98 -4.77
C GLY A 230 16.27 -1.33 -5.11
N ASN A 231 15.54 -0.97 -4.09
CA ASN A 231 14.34 -0.18 -4.20
C ASN A 231 14.70 1.31 -4.26
N GLU A 232 14.63 1.89 -5.45
CA GLU A 232 14.97 3.31 -5.67
C GLU A 232 13.78 4.25 -5.41
N ARG A 233 12.55 3.72 -5.42
CA ARG A 233 11.34 4.52 -5.31
C ARG A 233 10.81 4.69 -3.87
N ALA A 234 11.49 4.17 -2.90
CA ALA A 234 11.12 4.43 -1.51
C ALA A 234 11.31 5.90 -1.08
N THR A 235 11.87 6.73 -1.97
CA THR A 235 11.83 8.19 -1.82
C THR A 235 10.40 8.73 -1.66
N ASP A 236 9.39 7.98 -2.09
CA ASP A 236 7.99 8.37 -1.97
C ASP A 236 7.46 8.29 -0.52
N MET A 237 8.10 7.51 0.34
CA MET A 237 7.88 7.57 1.78
C MET A 237 8.89 8.53 2.40
N GLU A 238 8.73 9.82 2.09
CA GLU A 238 9.62 10.86 2.58
C GLU A 238 9.57 10.98 4.11
N ASN A 239 10.59 11.64 4.63
CA ASN A 239 10.67 11.99 6.04
C ASN A 239 9.39 12.72 6.52
N PRO A 240 8.65 12.17 7.50
CA PRO A 240 7.42 12.79 7.97
C PRO A 240 7.62 14.21 8.52
N CYS A 241 8.78 14.55 9.03
CA CYS A 241 9.07 15.90 9.52
C CYS A 241 8.92 16.98 8.44
N LYS A 242 9.18 16.66 7.15
CA LYS A 242 8.93 17.58 6.06
C LYS A 242 7.45 17.97 5.99
N TYR A 243 6.57 17.01 6.00
CA TYR A 243 5.12 17.26 5.93
C TYR A 243 4.55 17.85 7.22
N LEU A 244 5.11 17.47 8.36
CA LEU A 244 4.76 18.09 9.64
C LEU A 244 5.10 19.59 9.62
N LEU A 245 6.27 19.96 9.10
CA LEU A 245 6.68 21.34 8.98
C LEU A 245 5.86 22.12 7.93
N GLU A 246 5.63 21.53 6.76
CA GLU A 246 4.98 22.22 5.63
C GLU A 246 3.47 22.37 5.80
N ASP A 247 2.80 21.37 6.36
CA ASP A 247 1.34 21.27 6.35
C ASP A 247 0.73 21.28 7.75
N VAL A 248 1.17 20.38 8.63
CA VAL A 248 0.52 20.12 9.92
C VAL A 248 0.67 21.30 10.86
N VAL A 249 1.87 21.90 10.98
CA VAL A 249 2.11 23.06 11.83
C VAL A 249 1.34 24.30 11.37
N LYS A 250 0.88 24.33 10.12
CA LYS A 250 0.02 25.38 9.56
C LYS A 250 -1.48 25.12 9.82
N GLY A 251 -1.78 24.06 10.58
CA GLY A 251 -3.16 23.72 10.95
C GLY A 251 -3.96 22.99 9.87
N LYS A 252 -3.32 22.49 8.79
CA LYS A 252 -4.03 21.72 7.79
C LYS A 252 -4.55 20.41 8.40
N PRO A 253 -5.83 20.08 8.20
CA PRO A 253 -6.34 18.77 8.60
C PRO A 253 -5.64 17.66 7.83
N PHE A 254 -5.61 16.44 8.38
CA PHE A 254 -4.95 15.29 7.74
C PHE A 254 -5.38 15.05 6.29
N HIS A 255 -6.62 15.36 5.97
CA HIS A 255 -7.15 15.27 4.60
C HIS A 255 -6.37 16.11 3.57
N ASP A 256 -5.89 17.29 3.97
CA ASP A 256 -5.21 18.24 3.09
C ASP A 256 -3.70 18.08 3.08
N ILE A 257 -3.16 17.14 3.85
CA ILE A 257 -1.74 16.79 3.82
C ILE A 257 -1.44 16.07 2.48
N ASN A 258 -0.21 16.20 2.01
CA ASN A 258 0.26 15.50 0.81
C ASN A 258 -0.09 14.01 0.83
N GLY A 259 -0.58 13.49 -0.29
CA GLY A 259 -1.06 12.12 -0.42
C GLY A 259 -0.05 11.04 -0.01
N TRP A 260 1.24 11.28 -0.27
CA TRP A 260 2.33 10.38 0.14
C TRP A 260 2.49 10.30 1.66
N ALA A 261 2.33 11.41 2.39
CA ALA A 261 2.34 11.40 3.85
C ALA A 261 1.14 10.65 4.44
N LYS A 262 -0.02 10.70 3.78
CA LYS A 262 -1.24 10.04 4.25
C LYS A 262 -1.08 8.54 4.37
N TRP A 263 -0.69 7.86 3.29
CA TRP A 263 -0.53 6.41 3.36
C TRP A 263 0.69 6.01 4.19
N GLY A 264 1.77 6.80 4.14
CA GLY A 264 2.98 6.58 4.93
C GLY A 264 2.66 6.55 6.41
N PHE A 265 2.04 7.61 6.95
CA PHE A 265 1.66 7.65 8.36
C PHE A 265 0.50 6.69 8.67
N ALA A 266 -0.64 6.83 7.99
CA ALA A 266 -1.86 6.13 8.39
C ALA A 266 -1.78 4.61 8.26
N GLN A 267 -0.90 4.10 7.41
CA GLN A 267 -0.87 2.68 7.07
C GLN A 267 0.52 2.06 7.18
N TYR A 268 1.54 2.65 6.54
CA TYR A 268 2.83 2.01 6.45
C TYR A 268 3.71 2.19 7.70
N SER A 269 3.57 3.28 8.46
CA SER A 269 4.27 3.44 9.73
C SER A 269 3.91 2.34 10.75
N PHE A 270 2.65 1.87 10.72
CA PHE A 270 2.22 0.70 11.51
C PHE A 270 2.87 -0.60 11.03
N TYR A 271 3.12 -0.74 9.71
CA TYR A 271 3.89 -1.87 9.18
C TYR A 271 5.33 -1.84 9.69
N LEU A 272 5.97 -0.69 9.68
CA LEU A 272 7.31 -0.54 10.26
C LEU A 272 7.30 -0.90 11.74
N TYR A 273 6.37 -0.35 12.50
CA TYR A 273 6.28 -0.57 13.94
C TYR A 273 5.98 -2.03 14.31
N PHE A 274 4.90 -2.58 13.78
CA PHE A 274 4.45 -3.91 14.17
C PHE A 274 5.24 -5.04 13.50
N HIS A 275 5.51 -4.91 12.22
CA HIS A 275 6.11 -6.00 11.44
C HIS A 275 7.63 -5.90 11.38
N LYS A 276 8.17 -4.76 10.96
CA LYS A 276 9.63 -4.60 10.82
C LYS A 276 10.36 -4.60 12.16
N LEU A 277 9.82 -3.92 13.16
CA LEU A 277 10.37 -3.95 14.53
C LEU A 277 9.99 -5.22 15.32
N GLY A 278 9.10 -6.05 14.77
CA GLY A 278 8.69 -7.30 15.42
C GLY A 278 7.84 -7.13 16.68
N ILE A 279 7.24 -5.96 16.88
CA ILE A 279 6.39 -5.67 18.07
C ILE A 279 5.14 -6.56 18.07
N ASN A 280 4.49 -6.69 16.91
CA ASN A 280 3.36 -7.59 16.70
C ASN A 280 3.22 -7.95 15.21
N PRO A 281 3.94 -8.97 14.72
CA PRO A 281 3.86 -9.39 13.32
C PRO A 281 2.46 -9.81 12.87
N GLU A 282 1.58 -10.18 13.81
CA GLU A 282 0.22 -10.60 13.55
C GLU A 282 -0.77 -9.43 13.39
N PHE A 283 -0.33 -8.21 13.65
CA PHE A 283 -1.22 -7.05 13.62
C PHE A 283 -2.01 -6.93 12.31
N TYR A 284 -1.32 -6.94 11.16
CA TYR A 284 -1.98 -6.78 9.87
C TYR A 284 -2.91 -7.94 9.48
N PRO A 285 -2.51 -9.21 9.61
CA PRO A 285 -3.44 -10.33 9.43
C PRO A 285 -4.73 -10.20 10.23
N VAL A 286 -4.63 -9.86 11.52
CA VAL A 286 -5.79 -9.64 12.39
C VAL A 286 -6.58 -8.40 11.99
N LEU A 287 -5.90 -7.30 11.65
CA LEU A 287 -6.53 -6.07 11.19
C LEU A 287 -7.38 -6.32 9.94
N PHE A 288 -6.79 -6.91 8.90
CA PHE A 288 -7.51 -7.19 7.66
C PHE A 288 -8.67 -8.15 7.85
N GLU A 289 -8.52 -9.19 8.68
CA GLU A 289 -9.63 -10.07 9.02
C GLU A 289 -10.76 -9.31 9.74
N SER A 290 -10.43 -8.45 10.67
CA SER A 290 -11.41 -7.62 11.37
C SER A 290 -12.15 -6.66 10.42
N LEU A 291 -11.44 -6.13 9.41
CA LEU A 291 -11.99 -5.23 8.40
C LEU A 291 -12.89 -5.98 7.40
N ARG A 292 -12.54 -7.21 7.02
CA ARG A 292 -13.40 -8.06 6.19
C ARG A 292 -14.72 -8.40 6.89
N ARG A 293 -14.68 -8.66 8.19
CA ARG A 293 -15.88 -8.95 8.98
C ARG A 293 -16.75 -7.72 9.22
N LYS A 294 -16.11 -6.58 9.45
CA LYS A 294 -16.79 -5.30 9.68
C LYS A 294 -16.02 -4.19 8.96
N PRO A 295 -16.38 -3.83 7.74
CA PRO A 295 -15.77 -2.72 7.02
C PRO A 295 -15.81 -1.40 7.80
N LEU A 296 -14.96 -0.44 7.44
CA LEU A 296 -14.83 0.86 8.13
C LEU A 296 -16.12 1.68 8.06
N ALA A 297 -16.77 1.72 6.90
CA ALA A 297 -18.01 2.45 6.71
C ALA A 297 -19.01 1.64 5.85
N LYS A 298 -20.29 1.86 6.08
CA LYS A 298 -21.36 1.27 5.26
C LYS A 298 -21.56 2.01 3.94
N GLN A 299 -21.19 3.30 3.90
CA GLN A 299 -21.32 4.16 2.73
C GLN A 299 -19.96 4.73 2.36
N GLN A 300 -19.62 4.61 1.07
CA GLN A 300 -18.33 5.10 0.56
C GLN A 300 -18.29 6.63 0.38
N TYR A 301 -19.43 7.32 0.51
CA TYR A 301 -19.56 8.74 0.17
C TYR A 301 -19.40 9.68 1.37
N GLU A 302 -19.64 9.20 2.59
CA GLU A 302 -19.34 9.93 3.81
C GLU A 302 -18.08 9.37 4.44
N VAL A 303 -16.99 10.13 4.38
CA VAL A 303 -15.67 9.63 4.72
C VAL A 303 -15.26 9.85 6.18
N SER A 304 -15.95 10.73 6.91
CA SER A 304 -15.61 11.03 8.31
C SER A 304 -15.77 9.82 9.23
N GLU A 305 -16.82 9.01 9.01
CA GLU A 305 -16.99 7.76 9.76
C GLU A 305 -15.86 6.78 9.51
N ALA A 306 -15.47 6.60 8.23
CA ALA A 306 -14.37 5.69 7.87
C ALA A 306 -13.03 6.17 8.42
N HIS A 307 -12.78 7.47 8.35
CA HIS A 307 -11.58 8.12 8.87
C HIS A 307 -11.44 7.87 10.39
N LEU A 308 -12.45 8.19 11.18
CA LEU A 308 -12.44 7.95 12.61
C LEU A 308 -12.43 6.44 12.96
N ALA A 309 -13.17 5.64 12.20
CA ALA A 309 -13.19 4.18 12.39
C ALA A 309 -11.84 3.52 12.12
N TRP A 310 -11.00 4.06 11.23
CA TRP A 310 -9.64 3.58 11.03
C TRP A 310 -8.80 3.72 12.30
N TYR A 311 -8.75 4.92 12.89
CA TYR A 311 -8.07 5.16 14.16
C TYR A 311 -8.55 4.20 15.26
N GLU A 312 -9.87 4.10 15.44
CA GLU A 312 -10.45 3.22 16.46
C GLU A 312 -10.12 1.75 16.19
N ARG A 313 -10.12 1.34 14.91
CA ARG A 313 -9.80 -0.03 14.51
C ARG A 313 -8.34 -0.38 14.81
N VAL A 314 -7.42 0.50 14.48
CA VAL A 314 -6.00 0.32 14.78
C VAL A 314 -5.79 0.16 16.29
N CYS A 315 -6.35 1.05 17.08
CA CYS A 315 -6.26 0.97 18.56
C CYS A 315 -6.91 -0.30 19.12
N ASN A 316 -8.11 -0.67 18.63
CA ASN A 316 -8.83 -1.83 19.15
C ASN A 316 -8.16 -3.18 18.75
N VAL A 317 -7.60 -3.28 17.57
CA VAL A 317 -6.90 -4.50 17.10
C VAL A 317 -5.57 -4.67 17.83
N SER A 318 -4.81 -3.60 17.97
CA SER A 318 -3.51 -3.62 18.67
C SER A 318 -3.61 -3.63 20.19
N LYS A 319 -4.80 -3.29 20.76
CA LYS A 319 -4.98 -3.02 22.20
C LYS A 319 -4.03 -1.92 22.71
N THR A 320 -3.79 -0.90 21.90
CA THR A 320 -2.84 0.18 22.17
C THR A 320 -3.49 1.52 21.82
N ASP A 321 -3.28 2.52 22.67
CA ASP A 321 -3.80 3.88 22.47
C ASP A 321 -2.77 4.73 21.71
N PHE A 322 -2.96 4.86 20.40
CA PHE A 322 -2.14 5.68 19.50
C PHE A 322 -2.63 7.13 19.35
N THR A 323 -3.51 7.61 20.21
CA THR A 323 -4.13 8.94 20.10
C THR A 323 -3.10 10.04 19.85
N GLU A 324 -1.99 10.06 20.61
CA GLU A 324 -0.94 11.08 20.48
C GLU A 324 -0.29 11.08 19.08
N ASP A 325 0.02 9.90 18.52
CA ASP A 325 0.61 9.82 17.20
C ASP A 325 -0.36 10.33 16.11
N PHE A 326 -1.65 10.04 16.24
CA PHE A 326 -2.68 10.57 15.32
C PHE A 326 -2.87 12.09 15.50
N GLU A 327 -2.77 12.62 16.72
CA GLU A 327 -2.83 14.07 16.99
C GLU A 327 -1.67 14.82 16.33
N ILE A 328 -0.46 14.26 16.34
CA ILE A 328 0.71 14.85 15.67
C ILE A 328 0.44 15.11 14.18
N PHE A 329 -0.37 14.27 13.51
CA PHE A 329 -0.73 14.43 12.11
C PHE A 329 -2.07 15.15 11.85
N ASN A 330 -2.59 15.89 12.83
CA ASN A 330 -3.86 16.61 12.71
C ASN A 330 -5.05 15.72 12.27
N TRP A 331 -5.04 14.43 12.69
CA TRP A 331 -6.09 13.48 12.34
C TRP A 331 -7.48 13.91 12.79
N PHE A 332 -7.56 14.63 13.91
CA PHE A 332 -8.79 15.04 14.58
C PHE A 332 -9.17 16.50 14.32
N VAL A 333 -8.45 17.22 13.46
CA VAL A 333 -8.78 18.61 13.12
C VAL A 333 -10.09 18.61 12.32
N PRO A 334 -11.10 19.41 12.75
CA PRO A 334 -12.39 19.50 12.06
C PRO A 334 -12.23 19.90 10.60
N ILE A 335 -13.11 19.33 9.76
CA ILE A 335 -13.15 19.59 8.32
C ILE A 335 -14.60 19.54 7.84
N ASP A 336 -14.96 20.45 6.93
CA ASP A 336 -16.19 20.40 6.13
C ASP A 336 -15.79 20.58 4.67
N TYR A 337 -15.70 19.48 3.93
CA TYR A 337 -15.19 19.44 2.58
C TYR A 337 -16.06 18.57 1.68
N LYS A 338 -16.24 18.99 0.44
CA LYS A 338 -16.83 18.18 -0.64
C LYS A 338 -15.79 17.99 -1.73
N GLY A 339 -15.59 16.76 -2.14
CA GLY A 339 -14.61 16.39 -3.14
C GLY A 339 -15.16 15.42 -4.17
N ASN A 340 -14.32 15.17 -5.17
CA ASN A 340 -14.59 14.14 -6.18
C ASN A 340 -13.33 13.29 -6.36
N GLN A 341 -13.46 11.99 -6.09
CA GLN A 341 -12.45 10.99 -6.36
C GLN A 341 -13.18 9.70 -6.75
N TYR A 342 -13.28 9.41 -8.05
CA TYR A 342 -14.11 8.33 -8.59
C TYR A 342 -15.59 8.44 -8.19
N GLY A 343 -16.09 9.67 -8.09
CA GLY A 343 -17.42 10.06 -7.65
C GLY A 343 -17.38 11.05 -6.50
N GLU A 344 -18.46 11.80 -6.34
CA GLU A 344 -18.60 12.79 -5.27
C GLU A 344 -18.53 12.13 -3.88
N TYR A 345 -17.98 12.86 -2.91
CA TYR A 345 -17.98 12.48 -1.50
C TYR A 345 -18.03 13.72 -0.61
N SER A 346 -18.50 13.54 0.62
CA SER A 346 -18.40 14.54 1.67
C SER A 346 -17.47 14.08 2.78
N PHE A 347 -16.72 15.02 3.35
CA PHE A 347 -15.94 14.82 4.54
C PHE A 347 -16.32 15.89 5.55
N LYS A 348 -17.20 15.54 6.46
CA LYS A 348 -17.70 16.45 7.50
C LYS A 348 -17.39 15.88 8.88
N MET A 349 -16.24 16.24 9.42
CA MET A 349 -15.82 15.86 10.76
C MET A 349 -15.87 17.08 11.69
N THR A 350 -16.65 16.98 12.74
CA THR A 350 -16.79 18.02 13.77
C THR A 350 -15.87 17.75 14.95
N GLU A 351 -15.61 18.77 15.80
CA GLU A 351 -14.89 18.60 17.06
C GLU A 351 -15.58 17.59 17.98
N GLU A 352 -16.92 17.55 17.96
CA GLU A 352 -17.68 16.60 18.77
C GLU A 352 -17.44 15.16 18.32
N MET A 353 -17.45 14.89 17.01
CA MET A 353 -17.16 13.57 16.44
C MET A 353 -15.73 13.13 16.82
N ALA A 354 -14.75 14.01 16.65
CA ALA A 354 -13.36 13.74 17.00
C ALA A 354 -13.19 13.47 18.50
N ARG A 355 -13.79 14.28 19.36
CA ARG A 355 -13.79 14.10 20.82
C ARG A 355 -14.47 12.79 21.23
N ALA A 356 -15.63 12.46 20.65
CA ALA A 356 -16.33 11.22 20.94
C ALA A 356 -15.50 9.99 20.52
N SER A 357 -14.83 10.04 19.39
CA SER A 357 -13.95 8.96 18.93
C SER A 357 -12.76 8.75 19.87
N LYS A 358 -12.08 9.83 20.27
CA LYS A 358 -11.00 9.77 21.27
C LYS A 358 -11.50 9.23 22.61
N ALA A 359 -12.68 9.67 23.07
CA ALA A 359 -13.27 9.20 24.33
C ALA A 359 -13.57 7.69 24.31
N ARG A 360 -14.01 7.13 23.17
CA ARG A 360 -14.21 5.67 23.02
C ARG A 360 -12.93 4.87 23.22
N ILE A 361 -11.80 5.36 22.76
CA ILE A 361 -10.51 4.70 22.97
C ILE A 361 -10.02 4.92 24.40
N ALA A 362 -10.11 6.13 24.91
CA ALA A 362 -9.73 6.43 26.31
C ALA A 362 -10.49 5.56 27.33
N ALA A 363 -11.79 5.30 27.09
CA ALA A 363 -12.61 4.43 27.94
C ALA A 363 -12.13 2.97 27.96
N LYS A 364 -11.39 2.52 26.94
CA LYS A 364 -10.79 1.18 26.89
C LYS A 364 -9.58 1.04 27.81
N ARG A 365 -8.98 2.14 28.23
CA ARG A 365 -7.77 2.17 29.06
C ARG A 365 -6.63 1.34 28.48
N TYR A 366 -6.49 1.35 27.15
CA TYR A 366 -5.36 0.69 26.50
C TYR A 366 -4.04 1.36 26.90
N PRO A 367 -2.97 0.59 27.05
CA PRO A 367 -1.65 1.18 27.27
C PRO A 367 -1.26 2.04 26.06
N LYS A 368 -0.45 3.07 26.30
CA LYS A 368 0.20 3.84 25.24
C LYS A 368 1.18 2.94 24.47
N PRO A 369 1.50 3.23 23.20
CA PRO A 369 2.56 2.53 22.50
C PRO A 369 3.88 2.69 23.25
N LYS A 370 4.76 1.71 23.15
CA LYS A 370 6.11 1.86 23.73
C LYS A 370 6.85 3.03 23.10
N PHE A 371 6.66 3.25 21.81
CA PHE A 371 7.45 4.16 21.00
C PHE A 371 6.57 4.98 20.09
N ARG A 372 7.06 6.20 19.76
CA ARG A 372 6.39 7.13 18.85
C ARG A 372 6.56 6.67 17.43
N ILE A 373 5.46 6.37 16.77
CA ILE A 373 5.45 5.88 15.40
C ILE A 373 5.41 7.00 14.37
N ALA A 374 4.98 8.19 14.76
CA ALA A 374 4.79 9.32 13.86
C ALA A 374 6.05 9.74 13.09
N PHE A 375 7.24 9.41 13.58
CA PHE A 375 8.53 9.77 12.98
C PHE A 375 9.25 8.59 12.32
N LEU A 376 8.57 7.44 12.15
CA LEU A 376 9.12 6.29 11.43
C LEU A 376 8.93 6.46 9.94
N HIS A 377 9.97 6.21 9.15
CA HIS A 377 9.86 6.17 7.70
C HIS A 377 10.89 5.21 7.07
N GLN A 378 10.76 4.97 5.79
CA GLN A 378 11.65 4.10 5.03
C GLN A 378 12.07 4.81 3.72
N HIS A 379 13.35 4.69 3.41
CA HIS A 379 13.92 5.15 2.16
C HIS A 379 14.75 4.02 1.52
N GLY A 380 14.28 3.48 0.42
CA GLY A 380 14.89 2.33 -0.23
C GLY A 380 14.90 1.10 0.68
N LYS A 381 16.06 0.47 0.80
CA LYS A 381 16.30 -0.63 1.74
C LYS A 381 16.53 -0.16 3.18
N THR A 382 16.58 1.15 3.36
CA THR A 382 16.90 1.78 4.63
C THR A 382 15.62 2.13 5.36
N VAL A 383 15.47 1.66 6.59
CA VAL A 383 14.44 2.11 7.51
C VAL A 383 15.02 3.16 8.43
N ASN A 384 14.45 4.35 8.45
CA ASN A 384 14.82 5.36 9.42
C ASN A 384 14.03 5.14 10.71
N LEU A 385 14.77 4.83 11.75
CA LEU A 385 14.25 4.69 13.09
C LEU A 385 14.82 5.82 13.93
N TRP A 386 14.00 6.86 14.08
CA TRP A 386 14.33 7.98 14.96
C TRP A 386 15.72 8.57 14.70
N GLY A 387 15.92 9.05 13.49
CA GLY A 387 17.15 9.72 13.07
C GLY A 387 18.34 8.80 12.77
N LYS A 388 18.16 7.47 12.86
CA LYS A 388 19.20 6.50 12.50
C LYS A 388 18.74 5.61 11.35
N ASN A 389 19.50 5.59 10.26
CA ASN A 389 19.26 4.72 9.11
C ASN A 389 19.78 3.31 9.40
N LEU A 390 18.93 2.31 9.23
CA LEU A 390 19.23 0.90 9.45
C LEU A 390 18.94 0.10 8.19
N HIS A 391 19.81 -0.87 7.91
CA HIS A 391 19.73 -1.72 6.73
C HIS A 391 19.54 -3.19 7.12
N GLY A 392 18.69 -3.92 6.43
CA GLY A 392 18.58 -5.38 6.45
C GLY A 392 18.69 -6.01 7.85
N SER A 393 19.77 -6.75 8.10
CA SER A 393 20.00 -7.49 9.35
C SER A 393 20.20 -6.58 10.59
N GLU A 394 20.61 -5.33 10.40
CA GLU A 394 20.77 -4.40 11.52
C GLU A 394 19.43 -4.10 12.20
N LEU A 395 18.31 -4.14 11.46
CA LEU A 395 16.98 -3.95 12.01
C LEU A 395 16.63 -4.97 13.09
N ASN A 396 16.94 -6.23 12.86
CA ASN A 396 16.57 -7.32 13.78
C ASN A 396 17.32 -7.26 15.12
N GLY A 397 18.53 -6.73 15.14
CA GLY A 397 19.31 -6.58 16.37
C GLY A 397 19.15 -5.21 17.03
N TYR A 398 18.82 -4.19 16.25
CA TYR A 398 18.81 -2.80 16.72
C TYR A 398 17.75 -2.54 17.78
N TRP A 399 16.54 -3.10 17.56
CA TRP A 399 15.44 -2.88 18.44
C TRP A 399 15.68 -3.39 19.85
N THR A 400 15.93 -4.69 19.98
CA THR A 400 16.18 -5.34 21.27
C THR A 400 17.46 -4.85 21.93
N LYS A 401 18.49 -4.60 21.14
CA LYS A 401 19.82 -4.29 21.67
C LYS A 401 20.00 -2.81 22.04
N TYR A 402 19.41 -1.88 21.28
CA TYR A 402 19.78 -0.46 21.41
C TYR A 402 18.63 0.46 21.82
N LYS A 403 17.36 0.11 21.56
CA LYS A 403 16.25 1.06 21.70
C LYS A 403 15.19 0.69 22.73
N GLU A 404 15.05 -0.58 23.10
CA GLU A 404 14.05 -0.99 24.10
C GLU A 404 14.26 -0.25 25.44
N ASN A 405 15.51 -0.01 25.79
CA ASN A 405 15.92 0.71 27.00
C ASN A 405 16.47 2.11 26.73
N ALA A 406 16.40 2.60 25.48
CA ALA A 406 16.90 3.93 25.17
C ALA A 406 16.12 5.00 25.92
N ARG A 407 16.82 5.88 26.60
CA ARG A 407 16.29 7.05 27.31
C ARG A 407 16.94 8.30 26.75
N LEU A 408 16.18 9.39 26.76
CA LEU A 408 16.72 10.69 26.42
C LEU A 408 17.78 11.06 27.48
N SER A 409 18.95 11.52 27.04
CA SER A 409 20.02 11.93 27.96
C SER A 409 19.53 13.00 28.94
N SER A 410 19.94 12.88 30.22
CA SER A 410 19.70 13.93 31.20
C SER A 410 20.41 15.25 30.82
N SER A 411 21.52 15.16 30.09
CA SER A 411 22.34 16.29 29.61
C SER A 411 21.99 16.80 28.24
N VAL A 412 20.86 16.31 27.63
CA VAL A 412 20.42 16.85 26.34
C VAL A 412 20.14 18.32 26.42
N SER A 413 20.72 19.10 25.52
CA SER A 413 20.63 20.57 25.50
C SER A 413 20.74 21.07 24.06
N ALA A 414 20.33 22.29 23.83
CA ALA A 414 20.50 22.94 22.54
C ALA A 414 21.10 24.35 22.69
N THR A 415 21.78 24.78 21.65
CA THR A 415 22.29 26.15 21.48
C THR A 415 21.79 26.72 20.18
N ARG A 416 21.63 28.04 20.11
CA ARG A 416 21.27 28.74 18.89
C ARG A 416 22.44 29.58 18.40
N LYS A 417 22.73 29.49 17.08
CA LYS A 417 23.72 30.34 16.38
C LYS A 417 23.05 30.89 15.12
N GLY A 418 22.70 32.18 15.15
CA GLY A 418 21.87 32.76 14.08
C GLY A 418 20.50 32.05 13.99
N SER A 419 20.15 31.48 12.84
CA SER A 419 18.96 30.69 12.63
C SER A 419 19.16 29.18 12.92
N MET A 420 20.40 28.75 13.20
CA MET A 420 20.72 27.34 13.43
C MET A 420 20.54 26.94 14.89
N ILE A 421 19.80 25.88 15.12
CA ILE A 421 19.75 25.16 16.39
C ILE A 421 20.71 23.97 16.32
N VAL A 422 21.56 23.83 17.32
CA VAL A 422 22.49 22.71 17.48
C VAL A 422 22.19 22.00 18.79
N VAL A 423 21.76 20.74 18.70
CA VAL A 423 21.44 19.88 19.83
C VAL A 423 22.67 19.04 20.19
N ARG A 424 22.93 18.88 21.48
CA ARG A 424 23.94 17.95 22.03
C ARG A 424 23.25 16.84 22.80
N ASN A 425 23.79 15.64 22.74
CA ASN A 425 23.31 14.45 23.45
C ASN A 425 21.83 14.10 23.12
N GLY A 426 21.39 14.34 21.85
CA GLY A 426 20.05 14.13 21.38
C GLY A 426 19.81 12.79 20.64
N GLU A 427 20.71 11.81 20.76
CA GLU A 427 20.73 10.57 19.97
C GLU A 427 19.49 9.67 20.17
N ASN A 428 18.83 9.80 21.30
CA ASN A 428 17.61 9.07 21.64
C ASN A 428 16.34 9.92 21.56
N ALA A 429 16.38 11.07 20.88
CA ALA A 429 15.18 11.78 20.51
C ALA A 429 14.54 11.15 19.26
N ALA A 430 13.23 11.07 19.24
CA ALA A 430 12.47 10.70 18.03
C ALA A 430 12.46 11.86 17.02
N ALA A 431 12.34 13.08 17.55
CA ALA A 431 12.36 14.34 16.82
C ALA A 431 12.61 15.50 17.79
N PHE A 432 12.73 16.70 17.20
CA PHE A 432 12.76 17.96 17.95
C PHE A 432 11.57 18.80 17.48
N CYS A 433 10.86 19.45 18.43
CA CYS A 433 9.83 20.40 18.05
C CYS A 433 10.15 21.80 18.55
N VAL A 434 9.79 22.77 17.74
CA VAL A 434 9.85 24.20 18.07
C VAL A 434 8.45 24.68 18.37
N THR A 435 8.28 25.38 19.49
CA THR A 435 7.04 26.07 19.80
C THR A 435 7.27 27.56 19.89
N THR A 436 6.30 28.36 19.43
CA THR A 436 6.27 29.81 19.59
C THR A 436 4.86 30.23 20.00
N ASN A 437 4.74 31.10 21.01
CA ASN A 437 3.45 31.48 21.59
C ASN A 437 2.62 30.25 22.06
N GLY A 438 3.30 29.19 22.52
CA GLY A 438 2.66 27.95 22.99
C GLY A 438 2.18 27.02 21.87
N LYS A 439 2.35 27.36 20.59
CA LYS A 439 1.97 26.54 19.44
C LYS A 439 3.20 25.90 18.81
N VAL A 440 3.09 24.67 18.35
CA VAL A 440 4.15 24.01 17.56
C VAL A 440 4.24 24.68 16.20
N VAL A 441 5.44 25.13 15.84
CA VAL A 441 5.73 25.79 14.56
C VAL A 441 6.70 25.02 13.69
N GLY A 442 7.28 23.92 14.18
CA GLY A 442 8.18 23.06 13.39
C GLY A 442 8.51 21.75 14.09
N TYR A 443 8.76 20.71 13.27
CA TYR A 443 9.32 19.42 13.68
C TYR A 443 10.58 19.13 12.89
N TYR A 444 11.61 18.59 13.54
CA TYR A 444 12.92 18.32 12.96
C TYR A 444 13.45 16.97 13.44
N ASP A 445 14.10 16.23 12.55
CA ASP A 445 14.61 14.87 12.80
C ASP A 445 16.14 14.81 12.97
N ARG A 446 16.81 15.97 12.92
CA ARG A 446 18.28 16.07 13.00
C ARG A 446 18.69 16.91 14.20
N GLN A 447 19.88 16.62 14.76
CA GLN A 447 20.45 17.38 15.87
C GLN A 447 20.96 18.79 15.47
N GLN A 448 20.98 19.08 14.18
CA GLN A 448 21.25 20.42 13.66
C GLN A 448 20.19 20.79 12.62
N PHE A 449 19.48 21.90 12.83
CA PHE A 449 18.39 22.32 11.97
C PHE A 449 18.23 23.84 11.94
N ASP A 450 17.71 24.36 10.82
CA ASP A 450 17.47 25.78 10.57
C ASP A 450 16.03 26.14 10.94
N VAL A 451 15.86 27.20 11.72
CA VAL A 451 14.56 27.74 12.13
C VAL A 451 14.21 29.06 11.44
N SER A 452 14.93 29.42 10.36
CA SER A 452 14.65 30.66 9.59
C SER A 452 13.29 30.67 8.92
N SER A 453 12.74 29.48 8.62
CA SER A 453 11.44 29.30 7.96
C SER A 453 10.23 29.29 8.90
N VAL A 454 10.44 29.33 10.22
CA VAL A 454 9.37 29.28 11.21
C VAL A 454 9.31 30.57 12.04
N GLU A 455 8.13 30.85 12.62
CA GLU A 455 7.98 31.97 13.54
C GLU A 455 8.91 31.79 14.75
N TRP A 456 9.73 32.81 15.02
CA TRP A 456 10.67 32.79 16.14
C TRP A 456 10.66 34.11 16.89
N ASN A 457 10.44 34.07 18.22
CA ASN A 457 10.47 35.22 19.12
C ASN A 457 10.92 34.81 20.53
N ASP A 458 10.84 35.71 21.51
CA ASP A 458 11.28 35.45 22.89
C ASP A 458 10.48 34.38 23.62
N THR A 459 9.29 34.00 23.12
CA THR A 459 8.50 32.87 23.62
C THR A 459 8.92 31.55 23.07
N SER A 460 9.81 31.53 22.08
CA SER A 460 10.20 30.31 21.36
C SER A 460 10.95 29.35 22.26
N ARG A 461 10.59 28.07 22.14
CA ARG A 461 11.17 26.96 22.89
C ARG A 461 11.46 25.80 21.98
N VAL A 462 12.53 25.07 22.27
CA VAL A 462 12.86 23.82 21.59
C VAL A 462 12.74 22.67 22.59
N TYR A 463 12.00 21.63 22.18
CA TYR A 463 11.84 20.41 22.96
C TYR A 463 12.44 19.23 22.20
N ALA A 464 13.11 18.35 22.93
CA ALA A 464 13.42 17.01 22.48
C ALA A 464 12.22 16.10 22.74
N ILE A 465 11.77 15.40 21.74
CA ILE A 465 10.70 14.40 21.81
C ILE A 465 11.34 13.04 22.03
N PRO A 466 11.16 12.39 23.17
CA PRO A 466 11.75 11.08 23.44
C PRO A 466 11.20 10.01 22.50
N ILE A 467 12.00 8.99 22.18
CA ILE A 467 11.57 7.80 21.45
C ILE A 467 10.44 7.09 22.20
N GLN A 468 10.58 6.97 23.52
CA GLN A 468 9.59 6.30 24.35
C GLN A 468 8.45 7.24 24.71
N VAL A 469 7.22 6.77 24.51
CA VAL A 469 6.02 7.56 24.80
C VAL A 469 5.87 7.83 26.32
N SER A 470 6.39 6.95 27.15
CA SER A 470 6.37 7.12 28.61
C SER A 470 7.20 8.29 29.14
N GLU A 471 8.13 8.82 28.32
CA GLU A 471 8.93 9.97 28.68
C GLU A 471 8.28 11.28 28.21
N PRO A 472 8.22 12.32 29.05
CA PRO A 472 7.69 13.61 28.64
C PRO A 472 8.64 14.33 27.67
N TYR A 473 8.10 15.25 26.90
CA TYR A 473 8.91 16.16 26.07
C TYR A 473 9.84 16.96 26.98
N LYS A 474 11.10 17.06 26.60
CA LYS A 474 12.11 17.74 27.39
C LYS A 474 12.47 19.08 26.77
N LEU A 475 12.27 20.16 27.54
CA LEU A 475 12.73 21.50 27.14
C LEU A 475 14.26 21.50 27.08
N ILE A 476 14.87 21.84 25.95
CA ILE A 476 16.31 21.82 25.71
C ILE A 476 16.87 23.20 25.36
N TYR A 477 15.99 24.15 24.95
CA TYR A 477 16.34 25.54 24.70
C TYR A 477 15.13 26.45 24.91
N GLN A 478 15.36 27.65 25.43
CA GLN A 478 14.36 28.70 25.58
C GLN A 478 14.96 30.03 25.12
N ALA A 479 14.30 30.70 24.16
CA ALA A 479 14.66 32.04 23.73
C ALA A 479 14.48 33.04 24.92
N GLY A 480 15.27 34.11 24.93
CA GLY A 480 15.18 35.13 25.98
C GLY A 480 15.74 34.74 27.37
N LYS A 481 16.21 33.52 27.56
CA LYS A 481 17.00 33.12 28.71
C LYS A 481 18.43 32.87 28.29
N SER A 482 19.32 33.85 28.52
CA SER A 482 20.77 33.72 28.37
C SER A 482 21.36 32.89 29.52
#